data_66d9cb6887ebdee70500189bae88e2c8
#
_entry.id   66d9cb6887ebdee70500189bae88e2c8
#
_cell.length_a   1.000
_cell.length_b   1.000
_cell.length_c   1.000
_cell.angle_alpha   90.00
_cell.angle_beta   90.00
_cell.angle_gamma   90.00
#
_symmetry.space_group_name_H-M   'P 1'
#
loop_
_entity.id
_entity.type
_entity.pdbx_description
1 polymer ?
#
loop_
_entity_poly.entity_id
_entity_poly.type
_entity_poly.pdbx_seq_one_letter_code
_entity_poly.pdbx_strand_id
1 'polypeptide(L)'
;MLFKALLFSLIVSPLVTAHGKVSVITGDAGGNTTALAIQGGIVPGPGKNSVTEVDTTVFRKTNILSDGLGRTTGQGANKVKMLAQAIALSGDTLPQVSDNGTISGVFHIVTTDGAGPVKAVLDPTGTGAFSQGTMLRTVTQVPGKHGNIAAPQQRSLHMRALVAMGIVKRAANVNEDFPVEFSVPAGTTCSGTINGINNVCLVKIANSNKAGPFGGVVAIQMASQVGSNNDTAVSTKCGRAFIA
;
A
#
# COMPACT_ATOMS: atom_id res chain seq x y z
N MET A 1 -25.98 -53.38 -15.85
CA MET A 1 -25.83 -51.94 -16.15
C MET A 1 -25.12 -51.26 -15.00
N LEU A 2 -23.81 -50.98 -15.15
CA LEU A 2 -23.02 -50.29 -14.12
C LEU A 2 -23.13 -48.79 -14.32
N PHE A 3 -23.76 -48.08 -13.37
CA PHE A 3 -23.74 -46.64 -13.29
C PHE A 3 -22.36 -46.19 -12.77
N LYS A 4 -21.53 -45.62 -13.65
CA LYS A 4 -20.31 -44.92 -13.27
C LYS A 4 -20.72 -43.53 -12.76
N ALA A 5 -20.81 -43.36 -11.45
CA ALA A 5 -20.92 -42.06 -10.81
C ALA A 5 -19.57 -41.33 -10.96
N LEU A 6 -19.49 -40.35 -11.85
CA LEU A 6 -18.36 -39.46 -12.00
C LEU A 6 -18.44 -38.42 -10.87
N LEU A 7 -17.69 -38.64 -9.78
CA LEU A 7 -17.52 -37.61 -8.76
C LEU A 7 -16.65 -36.49 -9.36
N PHE A 8 -17.30 -35.41 -9.78
CA PHE A 8 -16.64 -34.14 -10.03
C PHE A 8 -16.25 -33.55 -8.67
N SER A 9 -15.02 -33.80 -8.23
CA SER A 9 -14.42 -33.11 -7.09
C SER A 9 -14.15 -31.67 -7.54
N LEU A 10 -15.10 -30.75 -7.26
CA LEU A 10 -14.83 -29.33 -7.32
C LEU A 10 -13.75 -29.04 -6.27
N ILE A 11 -12.52 -28.91 -6.73
CA ILE A 11 -11.43 -28.34 -5.92
C ILE A 11 -11.77 -26.85 -5.79
N VAL A 12 -12.58 -26.50 -4.82
CA VAL A 12 -12.70 -25.13 -4.35
C VAL A 12 -11.39 -24.84 -3.65
N SER A 13 -10.42 -24.31 -4.40
CA SER A 13 -9.21 -23.73 -3.80
C SER A 13 -9.68 -22.68 -2.80
N PRO A 14 -9.44 -22.86 -1.48
CA PRO A 14 -9.74 -21.79 -0.55
C PRO A 14 -8.94 -20.58 -1.01
N LEU A 15 -9.62 -19.49 -1.35
CA LEU A 15 -8.98 -18.20 -1.55
C LEU A 15 -8.32 -17.86 -0.21
N VAL A 16 -7.04 -18.18 -0.10
CA VAL A 16 -6.20 -17.75 1.02
C VAL A 16 -6.10 -16.25 0.86
N THR A 17 -6.78 -15.54 1.71
CA THR A 17 -6.72 -14.11 1.78
C THR A 17 -5.66 -13.76 2.80
N ALA A 18 -4.51 -13.44 2.29
CA ALA A 18 -3.35 -12.94 2.98
C ALA A 18 -3.36 -11.41 2.84
N HIS A 19 -3.10 -10.68 3.90
CA HIS A 19 -3.29 -9.25 3.85
C HIS A 19 -2.26 -8.50 4.67
N GLY A 20 -1.62 -7.56 3.99
CA GLY A 20 -0.86 -6.47 4.57
C GLY A 20 -1.18 -5.21 3.79
N LYS A 21 -1.29 -4.08 4.45
CA LYS A 21 -1.63 -2.79 3.82
C LYS A 21 -0.67 -1.69 4.23
N VAL A 22 -0.44 -0.75 3.34
CA VAL A 22 0.20 0.52 3.65
C VAL A 22 -0.88 1.43 4.23
N SER A 23 -0.81 1.73 5.54
CA SER A 23 -1.82 2.53 6.22
C SER A 23 -1.61 4.02 5.99
N VAL A 24 -0.39 4.50 6.23
CA VAL A 24 -0.02 5.90 6.03
C VAL A 24 1.45 6.00 5.65
N ILE A 25 1.78 6.96 4.79
CA ILE A 25 3.15 7.35 4.46
C ILE A 25 3.27 8.87 4.64
N THR A 26 4.37 9.30 5.22
CA THR A 26 4.75 10.69 5.47
C THR A 26 6.08 10.98 4.77
N GLY A 27 6.25 12.15 4.20
CA GLY A 27 7.53 12.62 3.68
C GLY A 27 8.38 13.29 4.75
N ASP A 28 9.69 13.24 4.64
CA ASP A 28 10.64 13.89 5.56
C ASP A 28 10.49 15.43 5.59
N ALA A 29 9.98 16.03 4.51
CA ALA A 29 9.65 17.45 4.44
C ALA A 29 8.18 17.75 4.79
N GLY A 30 7.44 16.78 5.35
CA GLY A 30 6.06 16.92 5.80
C GLY A 30 5.03 16.31 4.84
N GLY A 31 3.74 16.53 5.15
CA GLY A 31 2.62 15.93 4.43
C GLY A 31 2.49 14.43 4.63
N ASN A 32 1.32 13.89 4.39
CA ASN A 32 1.06 12.46 4.50
C ASN A 32 -0.05 12.01 3.54
N THR A 33 -0.12 10.71 3.27
CA THR A 33 -1.20 10.10 2.50
C THR A 33 -1.41 8.65 2.88
N THR A 34 -2.64 8.16 2.72
CA THR A 34 -2.93 6.72 2.69
C THR A 34 -2.58 6.14 1.32
N ALA A 35 -2.53 4.82 1.21
CA ALA A 35 -2.47 4.18 -0.10
C ALA A 35 -3.77 4.40 -0.90
N LEU A 36 -3.67 4.31 -2.23
CA LEU A 36 -4.81 4.40 -3.14
C LEU A 36 -5.87 3.36 -2.80
N ALA A 37 -7.14 3.72 -2.93
CA ALA A 37 -8.31 2.89 -2.73
C ALA A 37 -8.55 2.43 -1.27
N ILE A 38 -7.88 3.02 -0.29
CA ILE A 38 -8.22 2.86 1.13
C ILE A 38 -9.51 3.64 1.40
N GLN A 39 -10.46 3.03 2.09
CA GLN A 39 -11.72 3.65 2.48
C GLN A 39 -11.66 4.22 3.91
N GLY A 40 -10.70 3.75 4.71
CA GLY A 40 -10.54 4.13 6.12
C GLY A 40 -11.58 3.48 7.05
N GLY A 41 -11.25 3.40 8.33
CA GLY A 41 -12.20 3.05 9.37
C GLY A 41 -12.54 1.58 9.56
N ILE A 42 -12.15 0.68 8.67
CA ILE A 42 -12.40 -0.76 8.85
C ILE A 42 -11.17 -1.39 9.48
N VAL A 43 -11.34 -1.84 10.73
CA VAL A 43 -10.30 -2.58 11.44
C VAL A 43 -10.32 -4.03 10.96
N PRO A 44 -9.22 -4.56 10.43
CA PRO A 44 -9.11 -5.95 10.07
C PRO A 44 -9.31 -6.85 11.29
N GLY A 45 -10.09 -7.91 11.15
CA GLY A 45 -10.42 -8.82 12.25
C GLY A 45 -10.97 -10.14 11.74
N PRO A 46 -11.46 -11.00 12.64
CA PRO A 46 -12.13 -12.23 12.23
C PRO A 46 -13.41 -11.91 11.47
N GLY A 47 -13.61 -12.52 10.30
CA GLY A 47 -14.80 -12.31 9.48
C GLY A 47 -14.59 -12.63 8.02
N LYS A 48 -15.55 -12.20 7.18
CA LYS A 48 -15.43 -12.29 5.74
C LYS A 48 -14.52 -11.14 5.25
N ASN A 49 -13.54 -11.43 4.42
CA ASN A 49 -12.59 -10.43 3.93
C ASN A 49 -13.22 -9.26 3.17
N SER A 50 -14.36 -9.48 2.54
CA SER A 50 -15.14 -8.41 1.93
C SER A 50 -15.64 -7.36 2.92
N VAL A 51 -15.58 -7.66 4.22
CA VAL A 51 -16.00 -6.76 5.30
C VAL A 51 -14.81 -6.28 6.13
N THR A 52 -13.88 -7.18 6.45
CA THR A 52 -12.78 -6.89 7.39
C THR A 52 -11.52 -6.36 6.72
N GLU A 53 -11.35 -6.59 5.41
CA GLU A 53 -10.09 -6.36 4.71
C GLU A 53 -10.26 -5.61 3.39
N VAL A 54 -11.27 -4.75 3.32
CA VAL A 54 -11.63 -3.99 2.12
C VAL A 54 -10.49 -3.12 1.59
N ASP A 55 -9.62 -2.64 2.48
CA ASP A 55 -8.54 -1.69 2.20
C ASP A 55 -7.21 -2.35 1.80
N THR A 56 -7.14 -3.69 1.78
CA THR A 56 -5.90 -4.37 1.41
C THR A 56 -5.72 -4.38 -0.09
N THR A 57 -4.58 -3.88 -0.57
CA THR A 57 -4.21 -3.92 -1.98
C THR A 57 -3.45 -5.21 -2.30
N VAL A 58 -3.91 -5.91 -3.33
CA VAL A 58 -3.30 -7.13 -3.88
C VAL A 58 -2.76 -6.84 -5.27
N PHE A 59 -1.51 -7.24 -5.53
CA PHE A 59 -0.90 -7.18 -6.85
C PHE A 59 -0.91 -8.57 -7.50
N ARG A 60 -0.82 -8.63 -8.82
CA ARG A 60 -0.90 -9.88 -9.57
C ARG A 60 0.44 -10.62 -9.67
N LYS A 61 1.56 -9.89 -9.60
CA LYS A 61 2.91 -10.41 -9.83
C LYS A 61 3.81 -10.09 -8.66
N THR A 62 4.63 -11.05 -8.27
CA THR A 62 5.64 -10.91 -7.20
C THR A 62 6.82 -10.02 -7.59
N ASN A 63 7.03 -9.79 -8.89
CA ASN A 63 8.00 -8.80 -9.34
C ASN A 63 7.48 -7.39 -9.05
N ILE A 64 8.16 -6.66 -8.16
CA ILE A 64 7.79 -5.29 -7.76
C ILE A 64 7.78 -4.31 -8.94
N LEU A 65 8.63 -4.53 -9.94
CA LEU A 65 8.72 -3.74 -11.17
C LEU A 65 7.58 -4.01 -12.17
N SER A 66 6.61 -4.85 -11.83
CA SER A 66 5.45 -5.05 -12.70
C SER A 66 4.52 -3.84 -12.64
N ASP A 67 4.02 -3.40 -13.80
CA ASP A 67 3.08 -2.29 -13.91
C ASP A 67 1.73 -2.59 -13.24
N GLY A 68 1.02 -1.51 -12.91
CA GLY A 68 -0.32 -1.53 -12.38
C GLY A 68 -0.42 -1.23 -10.88
N LEU A 69 -1.56 -0.69 -10.50
CA LEU A 69 -1.83 -0.13 -9.18
C LEU A 69 -2.42 -1.16 -8.20
N GLY A 70 -2.57 -2.41 -8.63
CA GLY A 70 -3.22 -3.45 -7.82
C GLY A 70 -4.74 -3.35 -7.81
N ARG A 71 -5.33 -4.05 -6.86
CA ARG A 71 -6.79 -4.04 -6.61
C ARG A 71 -7.06 -4.18 -5.12
N THR A 72 -8.10 -3.53 -4.63
CA THR A 72 -8.63 -3.73 -3.28
C THR A 72 -9.92 -4.53 -3.33
N THR A 73 -10.26 -5.22 -2.25
CA THR A 73 -11.53 -5.97 -2.14
C THR A 73 -12.72 -5.00 -2.19
N GLY A 74 -12.61 -3.85 -1.53
CA GLY A 74 -13.70 -2.88 -1.43
C GLY A 74 -13.92 -2.06 -2.70
N GLN A 75 -12.86 -1.76 -3.46
CA GLN A 75 -12.93 -0.83 -4.62
C GLN A 75 -12.64 -1.49 -5.98
N GLY A 76 -12.23 -2.75 -5.99
CA GLY A 76 -11.83 -3.44 -7.22
C GLY A 76 -10.48 -2.96 -7.75
N ALA A 77 -10.35 -2.76 -9.06
CA ALA A 77 -9.10 -2.31 -9.68
C ALA A 77 -8.77 -0.86 -9.28
N ASN A 78 -7.59 -0.67 -8.69
CA ASN A 78 -7.13 0.64 -8.26
C ASN A 78 -6.84 1.53 -9.47
N LYS A 79 -7.14 2.82 -9.35
CA LYS A 79 -6.98 3.84 -10.39
C LYS A 79 -6.31 5.08 -9.79
N VAL A 80 -5.52 5.78 -10.58
CA VAL A 80 -4.84 7.03 -10.13
C VAL A 80 -5.83 8.08 -9.61
N LYS A 81 -7.02 8.18 -10.19
CA LYS A 81 -8.08 9.10 -9.73
C LYS A 81 -8.54 8.88 -8.30
N MET A 82 -8.28 7.70 -7.71
CA MET A 82 -8.59 7.40 -6.31
C MET A 82 -7.67 8.16 -5.34
N LEU A 83 -6.67 8.91 -5.85
CA LEU A 83 -5.87 9.83 -5.05
C LEU A 83 -6.74 10.89 -4.35
N ALA A 84 -7.82 11.36 -4.97
CA ALA A 84 -8.75 12.30 -4.32
C ALA A 84 -9.33 11.73 -3.02
N GLN A 85 -9.65 10.44 -3.00
CA GLN A 85 -10.13 9.76 -1.80
C GLN A 85 -9.03 9.63 -0.74
N ALA A 86 -7.80 9.28 -1.14
CA ALA A 86 -6.66 9.19 -0.23
C ALA A 86 -6.37 10.55 0.44
N ILE A 87 -6.42 11.65 -0.31
CA ILE A 87 -6.26 13.01 0.19
C ILE A 87 -7.39 13.37 1.17
N ALA A 88 -8.64 13.05 0.84
CA ALA A 88 -9.78 13.31 1.72
C ALA A 88 -9.66 12.60 3.09
N LEU A 89 -8.94 11.47 3.15
CA LEU A 89 -8.70 10.72 4.38
C LEU A 89 -7.46 11.19 5.15
N SER A 90 -6.47 11.78 4.47
CA SER A 90 -5.15 12.05 5.05
C SER A 90 -4.86 13.54 5.24
N GLY A 91 -5.61 14.43 4.58
CA GLY A 91 -5.36 15.87 4.52
C GLY A 91 -4.83 16.32 3.16
N ASP A 92 -4.73 17.64 2.98
CA ASP A 92 -4.58 18.27 1.67
C ASP A 92 -3.14 18.26 1.14
N THR A 93 -2.15 17.89 1.97
CA THR A 93 -0.75 17.92 1.59
C THR A 93 -0.21 16.51 1.41
N LEU A 94 0.12 16.14 0.18
CA LEU A 94 0.82 14.88 -0.11
C LEU A 94 2.19 14.83 0.60
N PRO A 95 2.74 13.65 0.87
CA PRO A 95 4.10 13.50 1.38
C PRO A 95 5.09 14.30 0.53
N GLN A 96 5.75 15.26 1.16
CA GLN A 96 6.80 16.08 0.58
C GLN A 96 8.15 15.47 0.93
N VAL A 97 8.97 15.22 -0.08
CA VAL A 97 10.27 14.56 0.09
C VAL A 97 11.38 15.50 -0.31
N SER A 98 12.36 15.70 0.57
CA SER A 98 13.55 16.47 0.27
C SER A 98 14.47 15.73 -0.71
N ASP A 99 15.41 16.42 -1.32
CA ASP A 99 16.40 15.76 -2.19
C ASP A 99 17.24 14.77 -1.35
N ASN A 100 17.38 13.54 -1.81
CA ASN A 100 17.96 12.44 -1.06
C ASN A 100 17.27 12.17 0.30
N GLY A 101 16.01 12.55 0.43
CA GLY A 101 15.19 12.36 1.63
C GLY A 101 14.58 10.97 1.77
N THR A 102 13.62 10.86 2.68
CA THR A 102 12.96 9.59 2.98
C THR A 102 11.44 9.72 2.97
N ILE A 103 10.78 8.60 2.74
CA ILE A 103 9.38 8.39 3.09
C ILE A 103 9.31 7.35 4.20
N SER A 104 8.55 7.64 5.24
CA SER A 104 8.33 6.75 6.37
C SER A 104 6.85 6.55 6.62
N GLY A 105 6.49 5.47 7.30
CA GLY A 105 5.08 5.25 7.61
C GLY A 105 4.80 3.93 8.28
N VAL A 106 3.56 3.47 8.14
CA VAL A 106 3.05 2.29 8.80
C VAL A 106 2.58 1.26 7.76
N PHE A 107 3.12 0.06 7.92
CA PHE A 107 2.62 -1.12 7.22
C PHE A 107 1.87 -2.01 8.22
N HIS A 108 0.57 -2.17 8.02
CA HIS A 108 -0.28 -2.99 8.87
C HIS A 108 -0.30 -4.44 8.37
N ILE A 109 0.17 -5.38 9.19
CA ILE A 109 0.07 -6.82 8.92
C ILE A 109 -1.27 -7.31 9.48
N VAL A 110 -2.17 -7.70 8.59
CA VAL A 110 -3.48 -8.24 8.97
C VAL A 110 -3.39 -9.71 9.33
N THR A 111 -2.70 -10.49 8.48
CA THR A 111 -2.56 -11.94 8.64
C THR A 111 -1.11 -12.37 8.45
N THR A 112 -0.78 -13.56 8.97
CA THR A 112 0.59 -14.10 8.97
C THR A 112 1.25 -14.17 7.59
N ASP A 113 0.50 -14.20 6.54
CA ASP A 113 0.97 -14.26 5.14
C ASP A 113 0.91 -12.88 4.43
N GLY A 114 0.60 -11.81 5.17
CA GLY A 114 0.68 -10.42 4.74
C GLY A 114 1.95 -9.67 5.18
N ALA A 115 2.93 -10.37 5.71
CA ALA A 115 4.13 -9.79 6.31
C ALA A 115 5.22 -9.39 5.30
N GLY A 116 6.35 -8.88 5.81
CA GLY A 116 7.53 -8.51 5.02
C GLY A 116 8.41 -9.70 4.57
N PRO A 117 9.58 -9.41 4.05
CA PRO A 117 10.06 -8.07 3.74
C PRO A 117 9.30 -7.41 2.60
N VAL A 118 9.19 -6.08 2.66
CA VAL A 118 8.59 -5.27 1.60
C VAL A 118 9.67 -4.59 0.76
N LYS A 119 9.34 -4.27 -0.48
CA LYS A 119 10.15 -3.46 -1.39
C LYS A 119 9.32 -2.28 -1.87
N ALA A 120 10.00 -1.22 -2.30
CA ALA A 120 9.35 -0.07 -2.91
C ALA A 120 9.98 0.27 -4.26
N VAL A 121 9.14 0.73 -5.19
CA VAL A 121 9.54 1.24 -6.50
C VAL A 121 8.79 2.54 -6.78
N LEU A 122 9.53 3.55 -7.24
CA LEU A 122 9.02 4.87 -7.56
C LEU A 122 8.79 4.98 -9.06
N ASP A 123 7.59 5.35 -9.46
CA ASP A 123 7.23 5.76 -10.82
C ASP A 123 7.16 7.30 -10.87
N PRO A 124 8.09 7.96 -11.58
CA PRO A 124 8.12 9.41 -11.67
C PRO A 124 7.01 10.00 -12.53
N THR A 125 6.33 9.18 -13.32
CA THR A 125 5.29 9.63 -14.26
C THR A 125 3.90 9.71 -13.64
N GLY A 126 3.70 9.10 -12.45
CA GLY A 126 2.41 9.07 -11.79
C GLY A 126 1.34 8.20 -12.49
N THR A 127 1.73 7.31 -13.38
CA THR A 127 0.81 6.50 -14.21
C THR A 127 0.66 5.05 -13.74
N GLY A 128 1.56 4.58 -12.87
CA GLY A 128 1.66 3.18 -12.46
C GLY A 128 2.56 2.33 -13.37
N ALA A 129 3.44 2.98 -14.15
CA ALA A 129 4.43 2.36 -15.03
C ALA A 129 5.70 1.96 -14.24
N PHE A 130 5.56 1.07 -13.27
CA PHE A 130 6.63 0.66 -12.37
C PHE A 130 7.75 -0.14 -13.05
N SER A 131 7.53 -0.68 -14.25
CA SER A 131 8.58 -1.34 -15.03
C SER A 131 9.70 -0.40 -15.45
N GLN A 132 9.42 0.90 -15.52
CA GLN A 132 10.38 1.97 -15.80
C GLN A 132 10.80 2.73 -14.53
N GLY A 133 10.31 2.27 -13.37
CA GLY A 133 10.51 2.95 -12.09
C GLY A 133 11.89 2.71 -11.47
N THR A 134 12.19 3.52 -10.47
CA THR A 134 13.42 3.41 -9.67
C THR A 134 13.16 2.65 -8.38
N MET A 135 13.95 1.62 -8.11
CA MET A 135 13.90 0.90 -6.84
C MET A 135 14.38 1.81 -5.70
N LEU A 136 13.58 1.92 -4.65
CA LEU A 136 13.95 2.63 -3.44
C LEU A 136 14.71 1.70 -2.48
N ARG A 137 15.71 2.24 -1.78
CA ARG A 137 16.44 1.53 -0.73
C ARG A 137 15.57 1.49 0.54
N THR A 138 15.32 0.30 1.05
CA THR A 138 14.63 0.14 2.34
C THR A 138 15.59 0.49 3.48
N VAL A 139 15.17 1.39 4.36
CA VAL A 139 15.87 1.81 5.58
C VAL A 139 15.33 1.02 6.77
N THR A 140 14.01 1.06 6.97
CA THR A 140 13.32 0.29 8.01
C THR A 140 12.43 -0.76 7.37
N GLN A 141 12.58 -2.01 7.79
CA GLN A 141 11.93 -3.15 7.14
C GLN A 141 10.81 -3.76 7.98
N VAL A 142 9.72 -4.08 7.34
CA VAL A 142 8.63 -4.87 7.91
C VAL A 142 9.11 -6.31 8.17
N PRO A 143 8.87 -6.87 9.38
CA PRO A 143 9.33 -8.21 9.71
C PRO A 143 8.64 -9.29 8.85
N GLY A 144 9.35 -10.40 8.67
CA GLY A 144 8.84 -11.57 7.94
C GLY A 144 9.85 -12.18 7.00
N LYS A 145 9.46 -13.31 6.40
CA LYS A 145 10.25 -14.03 5.40
C LYS A 145 9.35 -14.46 4.25
N HIS A 146 9.67 -14.02 3.04
CA HIS A 146 8.86 -14.28 1.83
C HIS A 146 7.38 -13.90 1.98
N GLY A 147 7.10 -12.80 2.67
CA GLY A 147 5.73 -12.34 2.91
C GLY A 147 5.01 -13.05 4.06
N ASN A 148 5.72 -13.79 4.91
CA ASN A 148 5.13 -14.53 6.02
C ASN A 148 5.81 -14.21 7.35
N ILE A 149 5.03 -14.26 8.44
CA ILE A 149 5.50 -14.14 9.83
C ILE A 149 4.88 -15.25 10.67
N ALA A 150 5.52 -15.60 11.78
CA ALA A 150 4.93 -16.53 12.74
C ALA A 150 3.66 -15.93 13.37
N ALA A 151 2.67 -16.80 13.66
CA ALA A 151 1.49 -16.36 14.38
C ALA A 151 1.89 -15.86 15.79
N PRO A 152 1.28 -14.77 16.29
CA PRO A 152 1.54 -14.26 17.63
C PRO A 152 1.25 -15.28 18.73
N GLN A 153 0.27 -16.13 18.52
CA GLN A 153 -0.06 -17.26 19.40
C GLN A 153 0.18 -18.59 18.68
N GLN A 154 0.89 -19.51 19.34
CA GLN A 154 1.05 -20.86 18.82
C GLN A 154 -0.31 -21.58 18.81
N ARG A 155 -0.72 -22.03 17.64
CA ARG A 155 -1.92 -22.87 17.51
C ARG A 155 -1.73 -24.19 18.25
N SER A 156 -2.76 -24.64 18.98
CA SER A 156 -2.77 -25.96 19.60
C SER A 156 -2.52 -27.08 18.58
N LEU A 157 -2.04 -28.24 19.03
CA LEU A 157 -1.82 -29.40 18.15
C LEU A 157 -3.06 -29.77 17.35
N HIS A 158 -4.24 -29.70 18.00
CA HIS A 158 -5.54 -29.93 17.37
C HIS A 158 -5.78 -28.97 16.18
N MET A 159 -5.59 -27.66 16.39
CA MET A 159 -5.73 -26.64 15.32
C MET A 159 -4.71 -26.83 14.21
N ARG A 160 -3.49 -27.27 14.53
CA ARG A 160 -2.47 -27.57 13.51
C ARG A 160 -2.88 -28.74 12.62
N ALA A 161 -3.49 -29.78 13.21
CA ALA A 161 -4.04 -30.91 12.45
C ALA A 161 -5.18 -30.48 11.53
N LEU A 162 -6.11 -29.65 12.00
CA LEU A 162 -7.21 -29.10 11.19
C LEU A 162 -6.71 -28.24 10.01
N VAL A 163 -5.65 -27.46 10.22
CA VAL A 163 -4.99 -26.71 9.14
C VAL A 163 -4.33 -27.64 8.13
N ALA A 164 -3.64 -28.71 8.59
CA ALA A 164 -3.01 -29.69 7.71
C ALA A 164 -4.04 -30.46 6.86
N MET A 165 -5.23 -30.69 7.39
CA MET A 165 -6.35 -31.30 6.67
C MET A 165 -7.11 -30.32 5.77
N GLY A 166 -6.74 -29.04 5.73
CA GLY A 166 -7.40 -28.01 4.92
C GLY A 166 -8.77 -27.56 5.45
N ILE A 167 -9.18 -27.99 6.66
CA ILE A 167 -10.45 -27.62 7.28
C ILE A 167 -10.44 -26.18 7.80
N VAL A 168 -9.28 -25.71 8.28
CA VAL A 168 -9.08 -24.36 8.80
C VAL A 168 -8.04 -23.63 7.95
N LYS A 169 -8.22 -22.32 7.74
CA LYS A 169 -7.28 -21.48 6.99
C LYS A 169 -5.88 -21.53 7.60
N ARG A 170 -4.86 -21.56 6.73
CA ARG A 170 -3.44 -21.59 7.15
C ARG A 170 -3.04 -20.27 7.81
N ALA A 171 -3.48 -19.14 7.26
CA ALA A 171 -3.20 -17.82 7.79
C ALA A 171 -3.89 -17.59 9.16
N ALA A 172 -3.19 -16.92 10.06
CA ALA A 172 -3.71 -16.46 11.34
C ALA A 172 -3.70 -14.94 11.38
N ASN A 173 -4.59 -14.33 12.15
CA ASN A 173 -4.60 -12.89 12.38
C ASN A 173 -3.33 -12.47 13.12
N VAL A 174 -2.77 -11.35 12.73
CA VAL A 174 -1.66 -10.66 13.39
C VAL A 174 -2.18 -9.32 13.92
N ASN A 175 -2.77 -8.49 13.05
CA ASN A 175 -3.33 -7.17 13.36
C ASN A 175 -2.34 -6.27 14.12
N GLU A 176 -1.13 -6.13 13.56
CA GLU A 176 -0.07 -5.32 14.14
C GLU A 176 0.49 -4.32 13.13
N ASP A 177 0.85 -3.15 13.63
CA ASP A 177 1.47 -2.08 12.88
C ASP A 177 2.99 -2.17 12.98
N PHE A 178 3.67 -2.03 11.84
CA PHE A 178 5.11 -2.03 11.76
C PHE A 178 5.61 -0.79 11.02
N PRO A 179 6.65 -0.13 11.53
CA PRO A 179 7.25 1.00 10.83
C PRO A 179 7.92 0.51 9.55
N VAL A 180 7.87 1.36 8.53
CA VAL A 180 8.55 1.15 7.26
C VAL A 180 9.15 2.46 6.77
N GLU A 181 10.35 2.41 6.18
CA GLU A 181 11.02 3.59 5.68
C GLU A 181 11.82 3.26 4.43
N PHE A 182 11.78 4.18 3.47
CA PHE A 182 12.50 4.08 2.20
C PHE A 182 13.22 5.39 1.88
N SER A 183 14.46 5.28 1.41
CA SER A 183 15.23 6.41 0.91
C SER A 183 14.89 6.66 -0.55
N VAL A 184 14.60 7.92 -0.88
CA VAL A 184 14.37 8.41 -2.24
C VAL A 184 15.68 8.95 -2.77
N PRO A 185 16.15 8.52 -3.97
CA PRO A 185 17.42 8.94 -4.52
C PRO A 185 17.48 10.45 -4.79
N ALA A 186 18.67 11.04 -4.64
CA ALA A 186 18.93 12.41 -5.05
C ALA A 186 18.63 12.63 -6.54
N GLY A 187 18.21 13.83 -6.90
CA GLY A 187 17.85 14.19 -8.27
C GLY A 187 16.54 13.56 -8.76
N THR A 188 15.75 12.92 -7.89
CA THR A 188 14.42 12.42 -8.26
C THR A 188 13.52 13.58 -8.64
N THR A 189 12.83 13.45 -9.79
CA THR A 189 11.84 14.42 -10.26
C THR A 189 10.52 13.72 -10.54
N CYS A 190 9.41 14.36 -10.18
CA CYS A 190 8.05 13.86 -10.43
C CYS A 190 7.42 14.66 -11.56
N SER A 191 6.86 13.99 -12.56
CA SER A 191 6.23 14.60 -13.74
C SER A 191 4.73 14.28 -13.87
N GLY A 192 4.20 13.46 -12.98
CA GLY A 192 2.78 13.07 -13.03
C GLY A 192 1.83 14.22 -12.71
N THR A 193 0.65 14.19 -13.32
CA THR A 193 -0.49 15.06 -12.96
C THR A 193 -1.68 14.19 -12.64
N ILE A 194 -2.17 14.24 -11.41
CA ILE A 194 -3.28 13.43 -10.93
C ILE A 194 -4.31 14.34 -10.27
N ASN A 195 -5.55 14.33 -10.74
CA ASN A 195 -6.65 15.16 -10.22
C ASN A 195 -6.31 16.67 -10.16
N GLY A 196 -5.53 17.17 -11.11
CA GLY A 196 -5.07 18.57 -11.15
C GLY A 196 -3.86 18.88 -10.24
N ILE A 197 -3.36 17.90 -9.48
CA ILE A 197 -2.14 18.03 -8.69
C ILE A 197 -0.96 17.67 -9.59
N ASN A 198 -0.02 18.60 -9.76
CA ASN A 198 1.17 18.42 -10.58
C ASN A 198 2.35 17.87 -9.75
N ASN A 199 3.38 17.41 -10.45
CA ASN A 199 4.63 16.93 -9.85
C ASN A 199 4.39 15.75 -8.88
N VAL A 200 3.54 14.81 -9.28
CA VAL A 200 3.22 13.62 -8.50
C VAL A 200 4.02 12.42 -9.00
N CYS A 201 4.74 11.78 -8.10
CA CYS A 201 5.26 10.42 -8.29
C CYS A 201 4.32 9.42 -7.61
N LEU A 202 4.29 8.18 -8.10
CA LEU A 202 3.68 7.06 -7.39
C LEU A 202 4.74 6.13 -6.83
N VAL A 203 4.57 5.69 -5.59
CA VAL A 203 5.42 4.68 -4.95
C VAL A 203 4.59 3.44 -4.67
N LYS A 204 4.98 2.33 -5.29
CA LYS A 204 4.42 1.02 -5.03
C LYS A 204 5.24 0.35 -3.95
N ILE A 205 4.59 -0.04 -2.87
CA ILE A 205 5.18 -0.77 -1.75
C ILE A 205 4.50 -2.14 -1.70
N ALA A 206 5.27 -3.22 -1.75
CA ALA A 206 4.70 -4.56 -1.72
C ALA A 206 5.68 -5.59 -1.16
N ASN A 207 5.12 -6.63 -0.54
CA ASN A 207 5.85 -7.84 -0.18
C ASN A 207 6.02 -8.79 -1.38
N SER A 208 6.60 -9.97 -1.16
CA SER A 208 6.84 -10.98 -2.20
C SER A 208 6.02 -12.25 -2.01
N ASN A 209 4.90 -12.19 -1.30
CA ASN A 209 4.06 -13.37 -1.06
C ASN A 209 3.47 -13.89 -2.38
N LYS A 210 3.53 -15.21 -2.61
CA LYS A 210 3.02 -15.85 -3.83
C LYS A 210 1.50 -15.94 -3.89
N ALA A 211 0.81 -15.86 -2.74
CA ALA A 211 -0.65 -15.84 -2.69
C ALA A 211 -1.26 -14.53 -3.21
N GLY A 212 -0.43 -13.57 -3.48
CA GLY A 212 -0.66 -12.25 -4.02
C GLY A 212 0.25 -11.29 -3.28
N PRO A 213 1.15 -10.55 -3.93
CA PRO A 213 1.90 -9.53 -3.22
C PRO A 213 0.95 -8.50 -2.64
N PHE A 214 1.14 -8.19 -1.35
CA PHE A 214 0.28 -7.29 -0.60
C PHE A 214 1.02 -6.00 -0.27
N GLY A 215 0.28 -4.89 -0.17
CA GLY A 215 0.85 -3.60 0.15
C GLY A 215 -0.04 -2.44 -0.25
N GLY A 216 0.50 -1.49 -1.02
CA GLY A 216 -0.24 -0.33 -1.49
C GLY A 216 0.55 0.50 -2.50
N VAL A 217 -0.13 1.45 -3.11
CA VAL A 217 0.47 2.50 -3.93
C VAL A 217 0.14 3.84 -3.30
N VAL A 218 1.14 4.66 -3.04
CA VAL A 218 1.01 5.99 -2.46
C VAL A 218 1.51 7.05 -3.43
N ALA A 219 0.95 8.24 -3.34
CA ALA A 219 1.42 9.41 -4.09
C ALA A 219 2.36 10.24 -3.21
N ILE A 220 3.42 10.77 -3.81
CA ILE A 220 4.36 11.67 -3.16
C ILE A 220 4.73 12.83 -4.10
N GLN A 221 5.31 13.89 -3.56
CA GLN A 221 5.90 14.98 -4.33
C GLN A 221 7.31 15.30 -3.81
N MET A 222 8.17 15.78 -4.70
CA MET A 222 9.46 16.31 -4.26
C MET A 222 9.28 17.75 -3.79
N ALA A 223 9.75 18.06 -2.57
CA ALA A 223 9.57 19.37 -1.94
C ALA A 223 10.14 20.53 -2.79
N SER A 224 11.27 20.31 -3.48
CA SER A 224 11.88 21.29 -4.39
C SER A 224 10.99 21.65 -5.59
N GLN A 225 10.11 20.74 -6.03
CA GLN A 225 9.22 20.98 -7.17
C GLN A 225 7.93 21.70 -6.75
N VAL A 226 7.50 21.57 -5.50
CA VAL A 226 6.28 22.21 -4.97
C VAL A 226 6.53 23.70 -4.76
N GLY A 227 7.69 24.10 -4.23
CA GLY A 227 8.08 25.51 -4.06
C GLY A 227 8.18 26.29 -5.39
N SER A 228 8.54 25.62 -6.48
CA SER A 228 8.67 26.24 -7.81
C SER A 228 7.33 26.64 -8.46
N ASN A 229 6.21 26.06 -8.03
CA ASN A 229 4.89 26.34 -8.62
C ASN A 229 4.10 27.44 -7.89
N ASN A 230 4.58 27.92 -6.73
CA ASN A 230 3.89 28.94 -5.94
C ASN A 230 4.28 30.39 -6.29
N ASP A 231 5.22 30.61 -7.22
CA ASP A 231 5.64 31.94 -7.63
C ASP A 231 4.62 32.68 -8.54
N THR A 232 3.43 32.10 -8.79
CA THR A 232 2.36 32.74 -9.58
C THR A 232 1.09 33.07 -8.79
N ALA A 233 1.11 32.99 -7.45
CA ALA A 233 -0.03 33.40 -6.63
C ALA A 233 0.21 34.76 -5.99
N VAL A 234 -0.23 35.78 -6.72
CA VAL A 234 -0.78 37.06 -6.25
C VAL A 234 -0.32 37.54 -4.86
N SER A 235 0.67 38.43 -4.87
CA SER A 235 0.90 39.40 -3.78
C SER A 235 -0.35 40.28 -3.57
N THR A 236 -1.28 39.83 -2.77
CA THR A 236 -2.32 40.70 -2.21
C THR A 236 -1.73 41.42 -1.01
N LYS A 237 -1.13 42.59 -1.25
CA LYS A 237 -0.79 43.57 -0.21
C LYS A 237 -2.04 43.92 0.57
N CYS A 238 -2.23 43.34 1.74
CA CYS A 238 -3.15 43.84 2.73
C CYS A 238 -2.48 44.97 3.52
N GLY A 239 -2.45 46.18 2.92
CA GLY A 239 -2.07 47.41 3.61
C GLY A 239 -3.20 47.84 4.55
N ARG A 240 -3.09 47.54 5.84
CA ARG A 240 -3.87 48.24 6.87
C ARG A 240 -3.13 49.52 7.23
N ALA A 241 -3.63 50.64 6.73
CA ALA A 241 -3.29 51.96 7.28
C ALA A 241 -3.98 52.11 8.65
N PHE A 242 -3.20 52.25 9.70
CA PHE A 242 -3.67 52.78 10.97
C PHE A 242 -3.65 54.30 10.81
N ILE A 243 -4.83 54.93 10.93
CA ILE A 243 -4.96 56.39 11.12
C ILE A 243 -5.10 56.62 12.62
N ALA A 244 -4.25 57.52 13.14
CA ALA A 244 -4.23 58.01 14.52
C ALA A 244 -5.45 58.88 14.78
#